data_29bf687fa283d425ebd8670373aeaeb4
#
_entry.id   29bf687fa283d425ebd8670373aeaeb4
#
_cell.length_a   1.000
_cell.length_b   1.000
_cell.length_c   1.000
_cell.angle_alpha   90.00
_cell.angle_beta   90.00
_cell.angle_gamma   90.00
#
_symmetry.space_group_name_H-M   'P 1'
#
loop_
_entity.id
_entity.type
_entity.pdbx_description
1 polymer ?
#
loop_
_entity_poly.entity_id
_entity_poly.type
_entity_poly.pdbx_seq_one_letter_code
_entity_poly.pdbx_strand_id
1 'polypeptide(L)'
;MRFMMLMIPKGYERAEPGSMPDAERVAAMMRYNESLQKAGVLLALDGLHPPSMGARVSFVGGKPKVTDGPFAEAKEVVGGYWMIAATG
;
A
#
# COMPACT_ATOMS: atom_id res chain seq x y z
N MET A 1 8.63 -18.85 6.11
CA MET A 1 7.66 -18.51 5.05
C MET A 1 7.51 -17.00 5.00
N ARG A 2 7.34 -16.44 3.83
CA ARG A 2 7.18 -14.99 3.68
C ARG A 2 5.73 -14.65 3.40
N PHE A 3 5.26 -13.55 3.99
CA PHE A 3 3.92 -13.03 3.79
C PHE A 3 3.98 -11.55 3.41
N MET A 4 3.08 -11.13 2.55
CA MET A 4 2.90 -9.72 2.24
C MET A 4 1.63 -9.22 2.94
N MET A 5 1.78 -8.19 3.77
CA MET A 5 0.64 -7.51 4.36
C MET A 5 0.37 -6.24 3.57
N LEU A 6 -0.85 -6.08 3.10
CA LEU A 6 -1.26 -4.91 2.32
C LEU A 6 -2.02 -3.94 3.22
N MET A 7 -1.65 -2.67 3.17
CA MET A 7 -2.38 -1.63 3.86
C MET A 7 -3.35 -0.96 2.90
N ILE A 8 -4.63 -0.99 3.24
CA ILE A 8 -5.69 -0.40 2.41
C ILE A 8 -6.40 0.67 3.24
N PRO A 9 -5.91 1.93 3.21
CA PRO A 9 -6.50 2.98 4.03
C PRO A 9 -7.83 3.46 3.46
N LYS A 10 -8.78 3.75 4.35
CA LYS A 10 -10.07 4.29 3.96
C LYS A 10 -9.91 5.70 3.39
N GLY A 11 -10.55 5.96 2.28
CA GLY A 11 -10.54 7.28 1.65
C GLY A 11 -9.31 7.56 0.81
N TYR A 12 -8.35 6.66 0.76
CA TYR A 12 -7.13 6.87 -0.02
C TYR A 12 -7.42 6.97 -1.51
N GLU A 13 -8.48 6.34 -1.97
CA GLU A 13 -8.95 6.43 -3.37
C GLU A 13 -9.36 7.85 -3.76
N ARG A 14 -9.62 8.72 -2.77
CA ARG A 14 -9.99 10.12 -2.99
C ARG A 14 -8.85 11.08 -2.68
N ALA A 15 -7.69 10.56 -2.28
CA ALA A 15 -6.57 11.41 -1.90
C ALA A 15 -5.98 12.12 -3.12
N GLU A 16 -5.69 13.41 -2.98
CA GLU A 16 -5.10 14.19 -4.05
C GLU A 16 -3.62 13.84 -4.24
N PRO A 17 -3.07 14.00 -5.46
CA PRO A 17 -1.64 13.79 -5.70
C PRO A 17 -0.81 14.67 -4.77
N GLY A 18 0.21 14.07 -4.14
CA GLY A 18 1.10 14.79 -3.25
C GLY A 18 0.57 15.03 -1.86
N SER A 19 -0.67 14.56 -1.55
CA SER A 19 -1.20 14.69 -0.19
C SER A 19 -0.42 13.82 0.78
N MET A 20 -0.22 14.35 1.99
CA MET A 20 0.52 13.66 3.05
C MET A 20 -0.45 13.10 4.08
N PRO A 21 -0.14 11.92 4.66
CA PRO A 21 -0.95 11.39 5.74
C PRO A 21 -0.81 12.25 6.99
N ASP A 22 -1.82 12.14 7.88
CA ASP A 22 -1.82 12.79 9.18
C ASP A 22 -0.60 12.37 10.01
N ALA A 23 -0.01 13.35 10.72
CA ALA A 23 1.20 13.12 11.51
C ALA A 23 1.01 12.04 12.58
N GLU A 24 -0.18 11.96 13.20
CA GLU A 24 -0.45 10.91 14.20
C GLU A 24 -0.47 9.53 13.59
N ARG A 25 -1.03 9.40 12.40
CA ARG A 25 -1.06 8.12 11.68
C ARG A 25 0.34 7.70 11.27
N VAL A 26 1.15 8.65 10.82
CA VAL A 26 2.55 8.38 10.46
C VAL A 26 3.32 7.91 11.70
N ALA A 27 3.14 8.58 12.83
CA ALA A 27 3.81 8.19 14.07
C ALA A 27 3.40 6.79 14.53
N ALA A 28 2.09 6.47 14.44
CA ALA A 28 1.59 5.14 14.80
C ALA A 28 2.16 4.07 13.88
N MET A 29 2.24 4.35 12.59
CA MET A 29 2.80 3.44 11.61
C MET A 29 4.28 3.20 11.84
N MET A 30 5.03 4.24 12.18
CA MET A 30 6.45 4.11 12.49
C MET A 30 6.69 3.25 13.72
N ARG A 31 5.83 3.39 14.74
CA ARG A 31 5.90 2.52 15.92
C ARG A 31 5.62 1.07 15.57
N TYR A 32 4.66 0.82 14.68
CA TYR A 32 4.37 -0.53 14.21
C TYR A 32 5.55 -1.11 13.44
N ASN A 33 6.13 -0.33 12.53
CA ASN A 33 7.31 -0.74 11.77
C ASN A 33 8.46 -1.10 12.68
N GLU A 34 8.69 -0.28 13.71
CA GLU A 34 9.73 -0.53 14.69
C GLU A 34 9.50 -1.82 15.47
N SER A 35 8.24 -2.09 15.84
CA SER A 35 7.91 -3.33 16.54
C SER A 35 8.17 -4.57 15.68
N LEU A 36 7.88 -4.50 14.38
CA LEU A 36 8.19 -5.59 13.45
C LEU A 36 9.70 -5.78 13.30
N GLN A 37 10.44 -4.68 13.27
CA GLN A 37 11.88 -4.73 13.17
C GLN A 37 12.51 -5.35 14.42
N LYS A 38 12.04 -4.94 15.60
CA LYS A 38 12.51 -5.50 16.87
C LYS A 38 12.19 -6.98 17.02
N ALA A 39 11.05 -7.41 16.46
CA ALA A 39 10.68 -8.83 16.45
C ALA A 39 11.50 -9.64 15.45
N GLY A 40 12.29 -8.99 14.60
CA GLY A 40 13.14 -9.66 13.63
C GLY A 40 12.40 -10.26 12.45
N VAL A 41 11.16 -9.84 12.20
CA VAL A 41 10.33 -10.42 11.13
C VAL A 41 10.22 -9.51 9.90
N LEU A 42 10.64 -8.26 10.01
CA LEU A 42 10.50 -7.31 8.90
C LEU A 42 11.56 -7.54 7.83
N LEU A 43 11.14 -7.80 6.60
CA LEU A 43 12.03 -7.99 5.45
C LEU A 43 12.08 -6.76 4.56
N ALA A 44 10.92 -6.13 4.33
CA ALA A 44 10.83 -4.93 3.50
C ALA A 44 9.52 -4.21 3.81
N LEU A 45 9.48 -2.92 3.54
CA LEU A 45 8.25 -2.13 3.59
C LEU A 45 8.36 -0.93 2.67
N ASP A 46 7.22 -0.47 2.17
CA ASP A 46 7.13 0.77 1.40
C ASP A 46 5.75 1.40 1.55
N GLY A 47 5.73 2.73 1.58
CA GLY A 47 4.52 3.50 1.40
C GLY A 47 4.35 3.82 -0.07
N LEU A 48 3.11 3.88 -0.54
CA LEU A 48 2.81 4.12 -1.94
C LEU A 48 2.08 5.44 -2.12
N HIS A 49 2.24 6.03 -3.29
CA HIS A 49 1.49 7.23 -3.66
C HIS A 49 -0.01 6.93 -3.77
N PRO A 50 -0.88 7.96 -3.63
CA PRO A 50 -2.32 7.76 -3.79
C PRO A 50 -2.68 7.23 -5.19
N PRO A 51 -3.84 6.55 -5.34
CA PRO A 51 -4.27 6.02 -6.64
C PRO A 51 -4.40 7.06 -7.74
N SER A 52 -4.61 8.33 -7.39
CA SER A 52 -4.63 9.42 -8.35
C SER A 52 -3.31 9.54 -9.12
N MET A 53 -2.22 9.02 -8.56
CA MET A 53 -0.90 8.97 -9.19
C MET A 53 -0.56 7.59 -9.73
N GLY A 54 -1.47 6.64 -9.64
CA GLY A 54 -1.25 5.27 -10.04
C GLY A 54 -1.98 4.92 -11.32
N ALA A 55 -1.85 3.65 -11.71
CA ALA A 55 -2.50 3.13 -12.91
C ALA A 55 -2.82 1.65 -12.71
N ARG A 56 -3.87 1.20 -13.37
CA ARG A 56 -4.22 -0.21 -13.43
C ARG A 56 -3.89 -0.73 -14.84
N VAL A 57 -3.23 -1.86 -14.89
CA VAL A 57 -2.95 -2.54 -16.15
C VAL A 57 -3.82 -3.79 -16.23
N SER A 58 -4.67 -3.84 -17.24
CA SER A 58 -5.53 -4.99 -17.51
C SER A 58 -5.14 -5.59 -18.85
N PHE A 59 -5.41 -6.88 -19.01
CA PHE A 59 -5.15 -7.55 -20.30
C PHE A 59 -6.47 -7.94 -20.94
N VAL A 60 -6.74 -7.39 -22.11
CA VAL A 60 -7.96 -7.66 -22.86
C VAL A 60 -7.54 -8.20 -24.23
N GLY A 61 -7.96 -9.44 -24.54
CA GLY A 61 -7.58 -10.09 -25.79
C GLY A 61 -6.07 -10.22 -25.95
N GLY A 62 -5.34 -10.43 -24.84
CA GLY A 62 -3.89 -10.57 -24.85
C GLY A 62 -3.13 -9.25 -24.94
N LYS A 63 -3.82 -8.10 -24.95
CA LYS A 63 -3.18 -6.78 -25.03
C LYS A 63 -3.33 -6.02 -23.72
N PRO A 64 -2.28 -5.30 -23.29
CA PRO A 64 -2.36 -4.49 -22.08
C PRO A 64 -3.26 -3.27 -22.28
N LYS A 65 -4.06 -2.98 -21.28
CA LYS A 65 -4.87 -1.76 -21.21
C LYS A 65 -4.52 -1.04 -19.93
N VAL A 66 -4.09 0.21 -20.04
CA VAL A 66 -3.71 1.04 -18.90
C VAL A 66 -4.86 1.98 -18.57
N THR A 67 -5.28 1.97 -17.30
CA THR A 67 -6.30 2.87 -16.78
C THR A 67 -5.67 3.70 -15.68
N ASP A 68 -5.66 5.03 -15.86
CA ASP A 68 -5.12 5.92 -14.84
C ASP A 68 -6.06 6.02 -13.64
N GLY A 69 -5.48 6.17 -12.44
CA GLY A 69 -6.27 6.40 -11.23
C GLY A 69 -6.90 7.79 -11.20
N PRO A 70 -7.80 8.05 -10.27
CA PRO A 70 -8.19 7.16 -9.17
C PRO A 70 -9.17 6.06 -9.59
N PHE A 71 -9.27 5.04 -8.74
CA PHE A 71 -10.11 3.88 -9.00
C PHE A 71 -11.38 3.95 -8.17
N ALA A 72 -12.48 3.35 -8.67
CA ALA A 72 -13.79 3.47 -8.08
C ALA A 72 -13.94 2.72 -6.74
N GLU A 73 -13.20 1.63 -6.55
CA GLU A 73 -13.35 0.79 -5.37
C GLU A 73 -12.11 0.79 -4.48
N ALA A 74 -12.33 0.93 -3.17
CA ALA A 74 -11.25 0.98 -2.18
C ALA A 74 -10.37 -0.28 -2.17
N LYS A 75 -10.96 -1.43 -2.49
CA LYS A 75 -10.20 -2.70 -2.53
C LYS A 75 -9.13 -2.74 -3.62
N GLU A 76 -9.19 -1.81 -4.56
CA GLU A 76 -8.17 -1.68 -5.60
C GLU A 76 -7.02 -0.77 -5.19
N VAL A 77 -7.08 -0.24 -3.97
CA VAL A 77 -6.17 0.81 -3.50
C VAL A 77 -5.25 0.24 -2.43
N VAL A 78 -3.96 0.24 -2.71
CA VAL A 78 -2.96 -0.19 -1.75
C VAL A 78 -2.15 1.05 -1.33
N GLY A 79 -2.16 1.36 -0.03
CA GLY A 79 -1.40 2.50 0.50
C GLY A 79 0.03 2.16 0.86
N GLY A 80 0.32 0.89 1.03
CA GLY A 80 1.66 0.42 1.36
C GLY A 80 1.67 -1.08 1.61
N TYR A 81 2.84 -1.61 1.90
CA TYR A 81 2.95 -3.03 2.20
C TYR A 81 4.10 -3.31 3.16
N TRP A 82 4.00 -4.45 3.82
CA TRP A 82 5.09 -5.04 4.60
C TRP A 82 5.34 -6.45 4.09
N MET A 83 6.60 -6.78 3.87
CA MET A 83 7.01 -8.16 3.67
C MET A 83 7.57 -8.68 4.98
N ILE A 84 7.00 -9.74 5.49
CA ILE A 84 7.43 -10.31 6.77
C ILE A 84 7.79 -11.78 6.62
N ALA A 85 8.68 -12.25 7.49
CA ALA A 85 9.00 -13.66 7.66
C ALA A 85 8.22 -14.18 8.87
N ALA A 86 7.46 -15.25 8.67
CA ALA A 86 6.70 -15.86 9.75
C ALA A 86 6.81 -17.38 9.69
N THR A 87 6.72 -18.00 10.86
CA THR A 87 6.68 -19.46 10.99
C THR A 87 5.23 -19.91 11.13
N GLY A 88 4.85 -20.83 10.34
CA GLY A 88 3.50 -21.39 10.42
C GLY A 88 2.61 -21.09 9.29
#